data_fe10dbbad349b0b52872cdad0d5fbf64
#
_entry.id   fe10dbbad349b0b52872cdad0d5fbf64
#
_cell.length_a   1.000
_cell.length_b   1.000
_cell.length_c   1.000
_cell.angle_alpha   90.00
_cell.angle_beta   90.00
_cell.angle_gamma   90.00
#
_symmetry.space_group_name_H-M   'P 1'
#
loop_
_entity.id
_entity.type
_entity.pdbx_description
1 polymer ?
#
loop_
_entity_poly.entity_id
_entity_poly.type
_entity_poly.pdbx_seq_one_letter_code
_entity_poly.pdbx_strand_id
1 'polypeptide(L)'
;MSGKHEQKKSQYPLRWLILGTVLILAVAGVTVWRGGMLHRDSGQEQLRKENERYTFDSGVQQVYAGLENGVAVASSTGLQILDGDGYTVVRNVVSLSTPALTAGDSAAAVYDVGGTALRVGTLRGDVTVLDTESETIYSANMNDAGWLAVVTSETGYKGCVTVYNAEMGAVYAWHSGNSYVLSARVSPDCRTLAVLTVSETGSAVQTFALSSDKEYGVYNADNQLLYDFDFLSNDKLCAVSDDGLLFFNTAGNDGGSYSFAGAFLSCYSFAGDGFATLMLSQSLSSSAGTVLTVGYGGSVTGQLLTEESVQKISVREKQVMLRYSDSAAIYTQAL
;
A
#
# COMPACT_ATOMS: atom_id res chain seq x y z
N MET A 1 -27.55 -95.32 -24.83
CA MET A 1 -28.41 -94.14 -24.67
C MET A 1 -27.54 -92.97 -24.36
N SER A 2 -27.42 -92.05 -25.34
CA SER A 2 -26.51 -90.95 -25.32
C SER A 2 -27.21 -89.71 -24.71
N GLY A 3 -26.60 -89.13 -23.71
CA GLY A 3 -27.09 -87.84 -23.17
C GLY A 3 -26.04 -86.77 -23.42
N LYS A 4 -26.29 -85.94 -24.43
CA LYS A 4 -25.50 -84.71 -24.73
C LYS A 4 -25.82 -83.63 -23.71
N HIS A 5 -24.81 -83.18 -22.96
CA HIS A 5 -24.85 -81.94 -22.21
C HIS A 5 -24.56 -80.75 -23.15
N GLU A 6 -25.53 -79.96 -23.39
CA GLU A 6 -25.36 -78.66 -24.06
C GLU A 6 -24.83 -77.63 -23.03
N GLN A 7 -23.65 -77.09 -23.27
CA GLN A 7 -23.15 -75.91 -22.58
C GLN A 7 -23.82 -74.65 -23.15
N LYS A 8 -24.61 -73.98 -22.29
CA LYS A 8 -25.24 -72.72 -22.56
C LYS A 8 -24.15 -71.62 -22.49
N LYS A 9 -23.67 -71.13 -23.66
CA LYS A 9 -22.83 -69.94 -23.72
C LYS A 9 -23.66 -68.72 -23.31
N SER A 10 -23.27 -68.10 -22.17
CA SER A 10 -23.83 -66.81 -21.78
C SER A 10 -23.28 -65.75 -22.71
N GLN A 11 -24.11 -65.26 -23.62
CA GLN A 11 -23.84 -64.09 -24.45
C GLN A 11 -24.23 -62.84 -23.67
N TYR A 12 -23.25 -62.24 -22.99
CA TYR A 12 -23.44 -60.88 -22.58
C TYR A 12 -23.50 -60.01 -23.84
N PRO A 13 -24.56 -59.27 -24.10
CA PRO A 13 -24.70 -58.52 -25.34
C PRO A 13 -23.57 -57.48 -25.41
N LEU A 14 -22.83 -57.51 -26.50
CA LEU A 14 -21.74 -56.58 -26.85
C LEU A 14 -22.07 -55.08 -26.54
N ARG A 15 -23.36 -54.79 -26.51
CA ARG A 15 -23.91 -53.47 -26.15
C ARG A 15 -23.56 -53.01 -24.70
N TRP A 16 -23.49 -53.92 -23.74
CA TRP A 16 -23.14 -53.60 -22.36
C TRP A 16 -21.63 -53.36 -22.18
N LEU A 17 -20.79 -54.04 -22.95
CA LEU A 17 -19.36 -53.77 -22.99
C LEU A 17 -19.07 -52.41 -23.64
N ILE A 18 -19.75 -52.04 -24.70
CA ILE A 18 -19.63 -50.72 -25.35
C ILE A 18 -20.11 -49.62 -24.41
N LEU A 19 -21.25 -49.80 -23.72
CA LEU A 19 -21.75 -48.84 -22.74
C LEU A 19 -20.80 -48.66 -21.55
N GLY A 20 -20.19 -49.73 -21.07
CA GLY A 20 -19.20 -49.68 -19.98
C GLY A 20 -17.93 -48.90 -20.38
N THR A 21 -17.40 -49.13 -21.60
CA THR A 21 -16.23 -48.39 -22.09
C THR A 21 -16.52 -46.94 -22.36
N VAL A 22 -17.70 -46.58 -22.90
CA VAL A 22 -18.10 -45.17 -23.07
C VAL A 22 -18.26 -44.47 -21.72
N LEU A 23 -18.81 -45.14 -20.71
CA LEU A 23 -18.95 -44.57 -19.37
C LEU A 23 -17.58 -44.33 -18.70
N ILE A 24 -16.63 -45.30 -18.84
CA ILE A 24 -15.27 -45.12 -18.32
C ILE A 24 -14.55 -43.98 -19.03
N LEU A 25 -14.68 -43.84 -20.34
CA LEU A 25 -14.08 -42.74 -21.09
C LEU A 25 -14.72 -41.38 -20.76
N ALA A 26 -16.02 -41.36 -20.51
CA ALA A 26 -16.70 -40.14 -20.05
C ALA A 26 -16.25 -39.73 -18.64
N VAL A 27 -16.11 -40.69 -17.70
CA VAL A 27 -15.60 -40.42 -16.36
C VAL A 27 -14.13 -40.00 -16.40
N ALA A 28 -13.31 -40.66 -17.23
CA ALA A 28 -11.91 -40.24 -17.44
C ALA A 28 -11.80 -38.85 -18.08
N GLY A 29 -12.67 -38.54 -19.06
CA GLY A 29 -12.75 -37.21 -19.67
C GLY A 29 -13.16 -36.12 -18.67
N VAL A 30 -14.14 -36.40 -17.80
CA VAL A 30 -14.56 -35.48 -16.75
C VAL A 30 -13.48 -35.31 -15.67
N THR A 31 -12.75 -36.35 -15.31
CA THR A 31 -11.65 -36.24 -14.33
C THR A 31 -10.46 -35.48 -14.91
N VAL A 32 -10.10 -35.71 -16.19
CA VAL A 32 -9.07 -34.91 -16.88
C VAL A 32 -9.50 -33.46 -17.05
N TRP A 33 -10.77 -33.22 -17.41
CA TRP A 33 -11.32 -31.87 -17.54
C TRP A 33 -11.39 -31.15 -16.17
N ARG A 34 -11.82 -31.83 -15.09
CA ARG A 34 -11.77 -31.29 -13.71
C ARG A 34 -10.34 -31.17 -13.19
N GLY A 35 -9.45 -32.11 -13.50
CA GLY A 35 -8.03 -32.02 -13.17
C GLY A 35 -7.36 -30.84 -13.88
N GLY A 36 -7.69 -30.59 -15.15
CA GLY A 36 -7.23 -29.44 -15.92
C GLY A 36 -7.85 -28.11 -15.44
N MET A 37 -9.05 -28.12 -14.80
CA MET A 37 -9.59 -26.92 -14.13
C MET A 37 -9.02 -26.71 -12.72
N LEU A 38 -8.55 -27.76 -12.04
CA LEU A 38 -7.93 -27.68 -10.72
C LEU A 38 -6.41 -27.40 -10.79
N HIS A 39 -5.80 -27.61 -11.96
CA HIS A 39 -4.47 -27.14 -12.33
C HIS A 39 -4.59 -25.97 -13.31
N ARG A 40 -5.51 -25.06 -13.09
CA ARG A 40 -5.27 -23.69 -13.48
C ARG A 40 -4.20 -23.22 -12.50
N ASP A 41 -2.94 -23.36 -12.91
CA ASP A 41 -1.87 -22.51 -12.41
C ASP A 41 -2.51 -21.15 -12.26
N SER A 42 -2.62 -20.67 -11.03
CA SER A 42 -2.71 -19.25 -10.80
C SER A 42 -1.43 -18.71 -11.42
N GLY A 43 -1.51 -18.37 -12.70
CA GLY A 43 -0.40 -17.81 -13.43
C GLY A 43 0.09 -16.68 -12.59
N GLN A 44 1.22 -16.86 -11.92
CA GLN A 44 2.02 -15.77 -11.48
C GLN A 44 2.32 -15.02 -12.76
N GLU A 45 1.57 -13.95 -13.03
CA GLU A 45 1.92 -13.02 -14.07
C GLU A 45 3.28 -12.47 -13.65
N GLN A 46 4.33 -13.11 -14.16
CA GLN A 46 5.67 -12.57 -14.03
C GLN A 46 5.64 -11.19 -14.68
N LEU A 47 6.09 -10.20 -13.94
CA LEU A 47 6.27 -8.85 -14.46
C LEU A 47 6.98 -8.94 -15.82
N ARG A 48 6.26 -8.58 -16.88
CA ARG A 48 6.85 -8.50 -18.22
C ARG A 48 7.72 -7.25 -18.23
N LYS A 49 8.99 -7.42 -18.54
CA LYS A 49 9.89 -6.30 -18.74
C LYS A 49 9.44 -5.53 -19.98
N GLU A 50 8.79 -4.40 -19.79
CA GLU A 50 8.30 -3.57 -20.90
C GLU A 50 9.40 -2.65 -21.43
N ASN A 51 10.29 -2.16 -20.55
CA ASN A 51 11.40 -1.27 -20.90
C ASN A 51 12.76 -1.84 -20.44
N GLU A 52 13.84 -1.47 -21.15
CA GLU A 52 15.14 -2.09 -20.90
C GLU A 52 15.75 -1.76 -19.54
N ARG A 53 15.74 -0.51 -19.12
CA ARG A 53 16.16 -0.03 -17.80
C ARG A 53 15.89 1.47 -17.67
N TYR A 54 15.38 1.88 -16.50
CA TYR A 54 15.43 3.27 -16.10
C TYR A 54 16.82 3.58 -15.55
N THR A 55 17.50 4.60 -16.10
CA THR A 55 18.77 5.09 -15.58
C THR A 55 18.52 6.40 -14.83
N PHE A 56 19.04 6.49 -13.64
CA PHE A 56 18.96 7.68 -12.79
C PHE A 56 20.30 7.93 -12.12
N ASP A 57 20.46 9.16 -11.58
CA ASP A 57 21.69 9.54 -10.90
C ASP A 57 21.89 8.69 -9.65
N SER A 58 23.09 8.12 -9.52
CA SER A 58 23.48 7.42 -8.29
C SER A 58 23.67 8.42 -7.15
N GLY A 59 23.15 8.10 -5.98
CA GLY A 59 23.32 8.90 -4.78
C GLY A 59 23.26 8.01 -3.54
N VAL A 60 23.61 8.59 -2.39
CA VAL A 60 23.46 7.93 -1.10
C VAL A 60 22.02 8.09 -0.64
N GLN A 61 21.48 7.09 0.05
CA GLN A 61 20.11 7.09 0.61
C GLN A 61 19.02 7.31 -0.45
N GLN A 62 19.05 6.52 -1.51
CA GLN A 62 18.03 6.60 -2.55
C GLN A 62 16.68 6.08 -2.07
N VAL A 63 15.62 6.85 -2.32
CA VAL A 63 14.22 6.51 -2.09
C VAL A 63 13.44 6.64 -3.39
N TYR A 64 12.42 5.79 -3.55
CA TYR A 64 11.66 5.63 -4.79
C TYR A 64 10.17 5.68 -4.50
N ALA A 65 9.43 6.33 -5.39
CA ALA A 65 7.97 6.31 -5.41
C ALA A 65 7.46 6.11 -6.84
N GLY A 66 6.39 5.31 -6.99
CA GLY A 66 5.69 5.17 -8.25
C GLY A 66 4.79 6.37 -8.50
N LEU A 67 4.67 6.78 -9.76
CA LEU A 67 3.67 7.70 -10.28
C LEU A 67 2.73 6.92 -11.19
N GLU A 68 1.62 7.51 -11.61
CA GLU A 68 0.67 6.82 -12.51
C GLU A 68 1.36 6.32 -13.79
N ASN A 69 2.23 7.14 -14.38
CA ASN A 69 3.02 6.78 -15.54
C ASN A 69 4.46 7.27 -15.37
N GLY A 70 5.18 6.67 -14.41
CA GLY A 70 6.57 7.04 -14.18
C GLY A 70 7.09 6.65 -12.81
N VAL A 71 8.30 7.11 -12.50
CA VAL A 71 9.00 6.86 -11.24
C VAL A 71 9.67 8.13 -10.75
N ALA A 72 9.45 8.47 -9.50
CA ALA A 72 10.23 9.49 -8.81
C ALA A 72 11.36 8.83 -8.01
N VAL A 73 12.54 9.42 -8.09
CA VAL A 73 13.75 8.99 -7.38
C VAL A 73 14.31 10.20 -6.64
N ALA A 74 14.50 10.07 -5.34
CA ALA A 74 15.18 11.06 -4.53
C ALA A 74 16.44 10.47 -3.91
N SER A 75 17.44 11.33 -3.71
CA SER A 75 18.68 10.98 -3.05
C SER A 75 19.25 12.19 -2.33
N SER A 76 20.39 12.06 -1.68
CA SER A 76 21.14 13.20 -1.08
C SER A 76 21.45 14.31 -2.06
N THR A 77 21.34 14.10 -3.38
CA THR A 77 21.66 15.07 -4.44
C THR A 77 20.43 15.72 -5.07
N GLY A 78 19.21 15.26 -4.75
CA GLY A 78 17.98 15.89 -5.23
C GLY A 78 16.90 14.94 -5.72
N LEU A 79 16.03 15.47 -6.58
CA LEU A 79 14.86 14.79 -7.16
C LEU A 79 15.06 14.57 -8.65
N GLN A 80 14.75 13.36 -9.10
CA GLN A 80 14.64 12.99 -10.49
C GLN A 80 13.28 12.31 -10.72
N ILE A 81 12.57 12.71 -11.78
CA ILE A 81 11.35 12.04 -12.22
C ILE A 81 11.56 11.53 -13.64
N LEU A 82 11.24 10.26 -13.85
CA LEU A 82 11.25 9.60 -15.13
C LEU A 82 9.81 9.28 -15.53
N ASP A 83 9.48 9.46 -16.80
CA ASP A 83 8.18 9.06 -17.35
C ASP A 83 8.10 7.54 -17.59
N GLY A 84 6.96 7.08 -18.11
CA GLY A 84 6.71 5.67 -18.38
C GLY A 84 7.63 5.04 -19.42
N ASP A 85 8.24 5.85 -20.28
CA ASP A 85 9.23 5.42 -21.27
C ASP A 85 10.66 5.46 -20.73
N GLY A 86 10.85 5.95 -19.49
CA GLY A 86 12.15 6.05 -18.81
C GLY A 86 12.95 7.31 -19.15
N TYR A 87 12.33 8.30 -19.82
CA TYR A 87 12.98 9.59 -20.04
C TYR A 87 12.89 10.45 -18.77
N THR A 88 13.98 11.14 -18.46
CA THR A 88 14.02 12.09 -17.36
C THR A 88 13.22 13.35 -17.73
N VAL A 89 12.10 13.58 -17.04
CA VAL A 89 11.26 14.78 -17.21
C VAL A 89 11.58 15.86 -16.16
N VAL A 90 12.04 15.44 -14.97
CA VAL A 90 12.52 16.34 -13.92
C VAL A 90 13.91 15.92 -13.47
N ARG A 91 14.82 16.89 -13.35
CA ARG A 91 16.10 16.76 -12.66
C ARG A 91 16.35 18.02 -11.86
N ASN A 92 16.10 17.96 -10.57
CA ASN A 92 16.30 19.09 -9.66
C ASN A 92 17.36 18.77 -8.63
N VAL A 93 18.44 19.53 -8.65
CA VAL A 93 19.57 19.35 -7.74
C VAL A 93 19.31 20.15 -6.46
N VAL A 94 19.29 19.46 -5.33
CA VAL A 94 19.20 20.03 -3.99
C VAL A 94 19.95 19.13 -3.02
N SER A 95 20.69 19.70 -2.10
CA SER A 95 21.39 18.94 -1.06
C SER A 95 20.41 18.54 0.03
N LEU A 96 20.36 17.25 0.34
CA LEU A 96 19.49 16.67 1.35
C LEU A 96 20.32 15.77 2.27
N SER A 97 20.19 15.96 3.56
CA SER A 97 20.90 15.16 4.57
C SER A 97 20.18 13.84 4.83
N THR A 98 18.85 13.90 4.93
CA THR A 98 17.98 12.74 5.15
C THR A 98 16.81 12.81 4.16
N PRO A 99 17.06 12.41 2.89
CA PRO A 99 16.07 12.53 1.84
C PRO A 99 14.86 11.62 2.10
N ALA A 100 13.68 12.20 2.03
CA ALA A 100 12.41 11.49 2.01
C ALA A 100 11.60 11.89 0.79
N LEU A 101 10.70 11.01 0.36
CA LEU A 101 9.93 11.15 -0.86
C LEU A 101 8.49 10.72 -0.62
N THR A 102 7.56 11.55 -1.07
CA THR A 102 6.14 11.24 -1.14
C THR A 102 5.64 11.53 -2.54
N ALA A 103 4.64 10.81 -3.03
CA ALA A 103 4.12 10.98 -4.38
C ALA A 103 2.62 10.72 -4.43
N GLY A 104 1.96 11.46 -5.32
CA GLY A 104 0.64 11.16 -5.84
C GLY A 104 0.72 10.62 -7.25
N ASP A 105 -0.37 10.70 -8.03
CA ASP A 105 -0.41 10.14 -9.39
C ASP A 105 0.53 10.86 -10.36
N SER A 106 0.58 12.19 -10.33
CA SER A 106 1.28 13.01 -11.34
C SER A 106 2.41 13.87 -10.80
N ALA A 107 2.65 13.87 -9.50
CA ALA A 107 3.64 14.71 -8.83
C ALA A 107 4.33 13.96 -7.69
N ALA A 108 5.55 14.36 -7.37
CA ALA A 108 6.29 13.85 -6.22
C ALA A 108 6.98 15.00 -5.49
N ALA A 109 6.99 14.91 -4.16
CA ALA A 109 7.68 15.85 -3.29
C ALA A 109 8.87 15.18 -2.62
N VAL A 110 10.07 15.76 -2.79
CA VAL A 110 11.25 15.40 -2.02
C VAL A 110 11.50 16.43 -0.93
N TYR A 111 11.84 15.97 0.26
CA TYR A 111 12.14 16.83 1.38
C TYR A 111 13.27 16.26 2.25
N ASP A 112 13.89 17.14 3.03
CA ASP A 112 14.94 16.78 3.98
C ASP A 112 14.32 16.63 5.38
N VAL A 113 14.26 15.41 5.90
CA VAL A 113 13.75 15.17 7.26
C VAL A 113 14.72 15.76 8.28
N GLY A 114 14.24 16.68 9.11
CA GLY A 114 15.06 17.46 10.03
C GLY A 114 15.77 18.65 9.39
N GLY A 115 15.57 18.87 8.08
CA GLY A 115 16.02 20.04 7.33
C GLY A 115 14.87 20.95 6.92
N THR A 116 15.12 21.85 5.96
CA THR A 116 14.16 22.86 5.49
C THR A 116 13.90 22.77 3.97
N ALA A 117 14.61 21.88 3.28
CA ALA A 117 14.49 21.76 1.83
C ALA A 117 13.23 20.96 1.45
N LEU A 118 12.38 21.54 0.59
CA LEU A 118 11.19 20.89 0.03
C LEU A 118 11.04 21.28 -1.45
N ARG A 119 10.95 20.28 -2.31
CA ARG A 119 10.81 20.46 -3.77
C ARG A 119 9.72 19.52 -4.28
N VAL A 120 8.86 20.04 -5.13
CA VAL A 120 7.80 19.26 -5.80
C VAL A 120 8.07 19.28 -7.29
N GLY A 121 8.15 18.07 -7.87
CA GLY A 121 8.27 17.87 -9.31
C GLY A 121 7.03 17.22 -9.89
N THR A 122 6.70 17.47 -11.15
CA THR A 122 5.56 16.87 -11.85
C THR A 122 5.98 16.07 -13.06
N LEU A 123 5.15 15.13 -13.52
CA LEU A 123 5.34 14.41 -14.79
C LEU A 123 5.35 15.32 -16.02
N ARG A 124 4.88 16.59 -15.88
CA ARG A 124 4.98 17.60 -16.95
C ARG A 124 6.33 18.30 -17.02
N GLY A 125 7.21 18.04 -16.05
CA GLY A 125 8.54 18.66 -15.99
C GLY A 125 8.60 19.93 -15.14
N ASP A 126 7.49 20.35 -14.52
CA ASP A 126 7.47 21.51 -13.63
C ASP A 126 8.16 21.20 -12.30
N VAL A 127 8.84 22.19 -11.73
CA VAL A 127 9.44 22.08 -10.40
C VAL A 127 9.04 23.29 -9.57
N THR A 128 8.45 23.03 -8.41
CA THR A 128 8.12 24.06 -7.41
C THR A 128 9.05 23.93 -6.19
N VAL A 129 9.61 25.05 -5.78
CA VAL A 129 10.34 25.19 -4.51
C VAL A 129 9.34 25.67 -3.48
N LEU A 130 9.09 24.88 -2.46
CA LEU A 130 8.28 25.33 -1.34
C LEU A 130 9.18 25.84 -0.23
N ASP A 131 8.92 27.07 0.20
CA ASP A 131 9.61 27.71 1.32
C ASP A 131 8.87 27.35 2.63
N THR A 132 9.61 26.78 3.56
CA THR A 132 9.10 26.47 4.91
C THR A 132 9.46 27.56 5.91
N GLU A 133 9.84 28.78 5.43
CA GLU A 133 10.24 29.91 6.29
C GLU A 133 11.40 29.55 7.24
N SER A 134 12.28 28.64 6.83
CA SER A 134 13.37 28.08 7.62
C SER A 134 12.92 27.15 8.76
N GLU A 135 11.65 26.76 8.80
CA GLU A 135 11.16 25.78 9.77
C GLU A 135 11.58 24.35 9.40
N THR A 136 11.90 23.57 10.42
CA THR A 136 12.34 22.16 10.25
C THR A 136 11.18 21.28 9.82
N ILE A 137 11.36 20.53 8.74
CA ILE A 137 10.37 19.57 8.23
C ILE A 137 10.48 18.25 9.00
N TYR A 138 9.37 17.78 9.57
CA TYR A 138 9.30 16.47 10.22
C TYR A 138 8.73 15.40 9.30
N SER A 139 7.67 15.72 8.55
CA SER A 139 7.08 14.82 7.56
C SER A 139 6.36 15.60 6.46
N ALA A 140 6.21 14.97 5.30
CA ALA A 140 5.36 15.46 4.24
C ALA A 140 4.68 14.28 3.55
N ASN A 141 3.38 14.40 3.25
CA ASN A 141 2.60 13.36 2.61
C ASN A 141 1.71 13.96 1.52
N MET A 142 1.79 13.37 0.34
CA MET A 142 1.01 13.76 -0.83
C MET A 142 -0.06 12.71 -1.09
N ASN A 143 -1.29 13.14 -1.36
CA ASN A 143 -2.34 12.23 -1.84
C ASN A 143 -2.27 12.07 -3.37
N ASP A 144 -3.06 11.14 -3.93
CA ASP A 144 -3.05 10.84 -5.37
C ASP A 144 -3.45 12.06 -6.21
N ALA A 145 -4.30 12.94 -5.71
CA ALA A 145 -4.69 14.19 -6.35
C ALA A 145 -3.62 15.29 -6.33
N GLY A 146 -2.43 15.04 -5.73
CA GLY A 146 -1.31 15.96 -5.67
C GLY A 146 -1.43 17.01 -4.54
N TRP A 147 -2.36 16.86 -3.60
CA TRP A 147 -2.39 17.71 -2.42
C TRP A 147 -1.36 17.25 -1.41
N LEU A 148 -0.66 18.19 -0.78
CA LEU A 148 0.49 17.93 0.09
C LEU A 148 0.24 18.48 1.50
N ALA A 149 0.31 17.62 2.52
CA ALA A 149 0.35 18.03 3.92
C ALA A 149 1.80 17.98 4.43
N VAL A 150 2.30 19.09 4.96
CA VAL A 150 3.66 19.23 5.47
C VAL A 150 3.61 19.53 6.95
N VAL A 151 4.36 18.75 7.75
CA VAL A 151 4.51 18.96 9.18
C VAL A 151 5.86 19.61 9.43
N THR A 152 5.84 20.78 10.08
CA THR A 152 7.04 21.54 10.42
C THR A 152 7.13 21.83 11.92
N SER A 153 8.35 22.21 12.36
CA SER A 153 8.52 22.92 13.62
C SER A 153 7.82 24.29 13.53
N GLU A 154 7.48 24.83 14.68
CA GLU A 154 7.11 26.24 14.80
C GLU A 154 7.32 26.73 16.24
N THR A 155 7.89 27.93 16.37
CA THR A 155 8.20 28.49 17.69
C THR A 155 6.91 28.74 18.48
N GLY A 156 6.84 28.16 19.69
CA GLY A 156 5.68 28.28 20.58
C GLY A 156 4.63 27.18 20.41
N TYR A 157 4.79 26.30 19.44
CA TYR A 157 3.91 25.17 19.18
C TYR A 157 4.65 23.82 19.26
N LYS A 158 3.89 22.74 19.32
CA LYS A 158 4.40 21.36 19.30
C LYS A 158 4.51 20.79 17.89
N GLY A 159 4.11 21.57 16.89
CA GLY A 159 4.17 21.32 15.48
C GLY A 159 3.13 22.13 14.73
N CYS A 160 3.40 22.36 13.47
CA CYS A 160 2.51 23.02 12.52
C CYS A 160 2.24 22.09 11.34
N VAL A 161 1.04 22.14 10.78
CA VAL A 161 0.69 21.44 9.54
C VAL A 161 0.26 22.50 8.54
N THR A 162 0.93 22.55 7.39
CA THR A 162 0.50 23.35 6.23
C THR A 162 0.04 22.43 5.12
N VAL A 163 -1.15 22.69 4.59
CA VAL A 163 -1.72 21.96 3.44
C VAL A 163 -1.58 22.80 2.19
N TYR A 164 -1.00 22.20 1.17
CA TYR A 164 -0.88 22.79 -0.17
C TYR A 164 -1.81 22.04 -1.13
N ASN A 165 -2.49 22.78 -2.01
CA ASN A 165 -3.28 22.20 -3.09
C ASN A 165 -2.38 21.65 -4.22
N ALA A 166 -2.98 21.10 -5.28
CA ALA A 166 -2.23 20.53 -6.41
C ALA A 166 -1.35 21.53 -7.16
N GLU A 167 -1.70 22.83 -7.10
CA GLU A 167 -0.91 23.94 -7.67
C GLU A 167 0.15 24.46 -6.69
N MET A 168 0.36 23.79 -5.56
CA MET A 168 1.29 24.17 -4.50
C MET A 168 0.99 25.52 -3.84
N GLY A 169 -0.26 25.97 -3.90
CA GLY A 169 -0.75 27.10 -3.08
C GLY A 169 -1.11 26.61 -1.67
N ALA A 170 -0.64 27.31 -0.62
CA ALA A 170 -1.05 27.03 0.75
C ALA A 170 -2.54 27.38 0.95
N VAL A 171 -3.34 26.39 1.37
CA VAL A 171 -4.80 26.52 1.50
C VAL A 171 -5.30 26.37 2.95
N TYR A 172 -4.49 25.75 3.81
CA TYR A 172 -4.86 25.52 5.20
C TYR A 172 -3.59 25.44 6.07
N ALA A 173 -3.69 25.94 7.31
CA ALA A 173 -2.65 25.78 8.31
C ALA A 173 -3.27 25.46 9.68
N TRP A 174 -2.63 24.57 10.43
CA TRP A 174 -3.04 24.18 11.77
C TRP A 174 -1.84 24.08 12.70
N HIS A 175 -2.01 24.52 13.95
CA HIS A 175 -0.94 24.58 14.94
C HIS A 175 -1.32 23.79 16.19
N SER A 176 -0.47 22.89 16.62
CA SER A 176 -0.66 22.10 17.84
C SER A 176 -0.01 22.77 19.04
N GLY A 177 -0.82 23.14 20.03
CA GLY A 177 -0.32 23.70 21.30
C GLY A 177 0.08 22.67 22.34
N ASN A 178 -0.54 21.48 22.32
CA ASN A 178 -0.46 20.54 23.44
C ASN A 178 0.24 19.21 23.11
N SER A 179 0.10 18.72 21.87
CA SER A 179 0.59 17.41 21.44
C SER A 179 1.59 17.54 20.31
N TYR A 180 2.62 16.71 20.27
CA TYR A 180 3.57 16.67 19.16
C TYR A 180 2.91 16.12 17.92
N VAL A 181 3.15 16.74 16.77
CA VAL A 181 2.64 16.29 15.48
C VAL A 181 3.66 15.35 14.85
N LEU A 182 3.22 14.12 14.51
CA LEU A 182 4.07 13.12 13.86
C LEU A 182 3.89 13.10 12.35
N SER A 183 2.64 13.12 11.89
CA SER A 183 2.29 13.00 10.47
C SER A 183 0.95 13.66 10.20
N ALA A 184 0.73 14.06 8.95
CA ALA A 184 -0.53 14.61 8.49
C ALA A 184 -0.84 14.10 7.08
N ARG A 185 -2.14 13.91 6.76
CA ARG A 185 -2.60 13.41 5.48
C ARG A 185 -3.86 14.12 5.03
N VAL A 186 -3.98 14.32 3.73
CA VAL A 186 -5.19 14.86 3.09
C VAL A 186 -6.00 13.70 2.53
N SER A 187 -7.32 13.71 2.75
CA SER A 187 -8.23 12.71 2.20
C SER A 187 -8.18 12.64 0.67
N PRO A 188 -8.53 11.49 0.04
CA PRO A 188 -8.54 11.37 -1.42
C PRO A 188 -9.40 12.42 -2.14
N ASP A 189 -10.51 12.86 -1.54
CA ASP A 189 -11.39 13.92 -2.09
C ASP A 189 -10.92 15.34 -1.78
N CYS A 190 -9.77 15.52 -1.14
CA CYS A 190 -9.15 16.80 -0.80
C CYS A 190 -10.01 17.70 0.11
N ARG A 191 -10.87 17.12 0.96
CA ARG A 191 -11.77 17.89 1.84
C ARG A 191 -11.42 17.82 3.31
N THR A 192 -10.70 16.77 3.72
CA THR A 192 -10.38 16.51 5.12
C THR A 192 -8.88 16.41 5.31
N LEU A 193 -8.37 17.11 6.32
CA LEU A 193 -7.03 16.90 6.86
C LEU A 193 -7.14 15.96 8.05
N ALA A 194 -6.29 14.94 8.13
CA ALA A 194 -6.10 14.11 9.30
C ALA A 194 -4.66 14.29 9.83
N VAL A 195 -4.51 14.43 11.15
CA VAL A 195 -3.25 14.73 11.82
C VAL A 195 -3.01 13.74 12.95
N LEU A 196 -1.92 12.99 12.86
CA LEU A 196 -1.46 12.09 13.92
C LEU A 196 -0.64 12.88 14.92
N THR A 197 -1.09 12.85 16.17
CA THR A 197 -0.43 13.50 17.29
C THR A 197 -0.08 12.50 18.39
N VAL A 198 0.94 12.83 19.19
CA VAL A 198 1.35 12.07 20.37
C VAL A 198 1.46 12.99 21.57
N SER A 199 1.02 12.49 22.72
CA SER A 199 1.10 13.15 24.01
C SER A 199 1.51 12.16 25.10
N GLU A 200 1.55 12.58 26.36
CA GLU A 200 1.83 11.70 27.50
C GLU A 200 0.76 10.62 27.72
N THR A 201 -0.45 10.81 27.19
CA THR A 201 -1.58 9.87 27.35
C THR A 201 -1.71 8.88 26.21
N GLY A 202 -0.91 9.01 25.14
CA GLY A 202 -0.98 8.15 23.96
C GLY A 202 -1.04 8.96 22.66
N SER A 203 -1.44 8.29 21.59
CA SER A 203 -1.60 8.91 20.28
C SER A 203 -3.07 9.22 19.98
N ALA A 204 -3.29 10.24 19.14
CA ALA A 204 -4.60 10.57 18.62
C ALA A 204 -4.52 10.96 17.15
N VAL A 205 -5.57 10.67 16.37
CA VAL A 205 -5.75 11.20 15.03
C VAL A 205 -6.89 12.22 15.07
N GLN A 206 -6.56 13.47 14.82
CA GLN A 206 -7.49 14.59 14.75
C GLN A 206 -7.83 14.88 13.29
N THR A 207 -9.07 15.15 13.00
CA THR A 207 -9.52 15.46 11.63
C THR A 207 -10.16 16.85 11.57
N PHE A 208 -9.91 17.54 10.45
CA PHE A 208 -10.33 18.90 10.20
C PHE A 208 -10.93 18.98 8.80
N ALA A 209 -12.04 19.71 8.67
CA ALA A 209 -12.56 20.06 7.35
C ALA A 209 -11.73 21.20 6.78
N LEU A 210 -11.11 21.02 5.61
CA LEU A 210 -10.27 22.03 4.96
C LEU A 210 -11.02 23.31 4.55
N SER A 211 -12.36 23.28 4.60
CA SER A 211 -13.23 24.44 4.35
C SER A 211 -13.54 25.26 5.60
N SER A 212 -13.09 24.84 6.79
CA SER A 212 -13.36 25.51 8.06
C SER A 212 -12.27 25.23 9.08
N ASP A 213 -12.11 26.12 10.07
CA ASP A 213 -11.12 25.96 11.15
C ASP A 213 -11.62 25.07 12.30
N LYS A 214 -12.70 24.31 12.07
CA LYS A 214 -13.26 23.45 13.11
C LYS A 214 -12.75 22.04 13.00
N GLU A 215 -12.37 21.48 14.14
CA GLU A 215 -12.15 20.06 14.31
C GLU A 215 -13.43 19.29 13.94
N TYR A 216 -13.27 18.27 13.11
CA TYR A 216 -14.37 17.43 12.66
C TYR A 216 -14.55 16.21 13.58
N GLY A 217 -13.45 15.59 14.01
CA GLY A 217 -13.46 14.47 14.92
C GLY A 217 -12.09 14.14 15.47
N VAL A 218 -12.06 13.35 16.55
CA VAL A 218 -10.83 12.84 17.17
C VAL A 218 -10.99 11.35 17.44
N TYR A 219 -10.04 10.55 16.96
CA TYR A 219 -9.86 9.18 17.39
C TYR A 219 -8.70 9.12 18.39
N ASN A 220 -8.99 8.70 19.63
CA ASN A 220 -7.99 8.54 20.67
C ASN A 220 -7.57 7.06 20.75
N ALA A 221 -6.28 6.81 20.59
CA ALA A 221 -5.66 5.52 20.85
C ALA A 221 -5.04 5.54 22.26
N ASP A 222 -5.91 5.45 23.27
CA ASP A 222 -5.53 5.57 24.67
C ASP A 222 -4.47 4.52 25.05
N ASN A 223 -3.34 5.00 25.63
CA ASN A 223 -2.20 4.17 26.02
C ASN A 223 -1.54 3.37 24.89
N GLN A 224 -1.82 3.69 23.63
CA GLN A 224 -1.15 3.10 22.47
C GLN A 224 -0.38 4.15 21.69
N LEU A 225 0.74 3.72 21.11
CA LEU A 225 1.50 4.52 20.17
C LEU A 225 1.14 4.11 18.75
N LEU A 226 0.63 5.07 17.97
CA LEU A 226 0.43 4.91 16.54
C LEU A 226 1.69 5.35 15.82
N TYR A 227 2.20 4.52 14.91
CA TYR A 227 3.42 4.80 14.15
C TYR A 227 3.14 5.49 12.82
N ASP A 228 2.03 5.12 12.19
CA ASP A 228 1.61 5.66 10.90
C ASP A 228 0.11 5.45 10.72
N PHE A 229 -0.48 6.18 9.77
CA PHE A 229 -1.89 6.04 9.42
C PHE A 229 -2.12 6.51 7.98
N ASP A 230 -3.22 6.12 7.37
CA ASP A 230 -3.67 6.67 6.10
C ASP A 230 -5.18 6.54 5.92
N PHE A 231 -5.70 7.25 4.93
CA PHE A 231 -7.06 7.09 4.43
C PHE A 231 -7.18 5.81 3.61
N LEU A 232 -8.16 4.98 3.92
CA LEU A 232 -8.61 3.87 3.07
C LEU A 232 -9.72 4.29 2.12
N SER A 233 -10.40 5.39 2.42
CA SER A 233 -11.38 6.07 1.59
C SER A 233 -11.52 7.51 2.08
N ASN A 234 -12.46 8.29 1.53
CA ASN A 234 -12.65 9.68 1.93
C ASN A 234 -12.97 9.89 3.42
N ASP A 235 -13.56 8.90 4.07
CA ASP A 235 -14.04 8.97 5.45
C ASP A 235 -13.55 7.85 6.36
N LYS A 236 -12.80 6.85 5.85
CA LYS A 236 -12.29 5.70 6.59
C LYS A 236 -10.78 5.75 6.67
N LEU A 237 -10.27 5.56 7.87
CA LEU A 237 -8.85 5.57 8.16
C LEU A 237 -8.40 4.25 8.76
N CYS A 238 -7.12 3.96 8.60
CA CYS A 238 -6.43 2.86 9.25
C CYS A 238 -5.12 3.40 9.84
N ALA A 239 -4.83 3.00 11.07
CA ALA A 239 -3.55 3.30 11.71
C ALA A 239 -2.87 2.00 12.14
N VAL A 240 -1.53 2.02 12.19
CA VAL A 240 -0.71 0.92 12.67
C VAL A 240 -0.16 1.26 14.05
N SER A 241 -0.31 0.30 14.98
CA SER A 241 0.29 0.30 16.30
C SER A 241 1.26 -0.87 16.45
N ASP A 242 1.88 -1.03 17.60
CA ASP A 242 2.71 -2.18 17.95
C ASP A 242 1.94 -3.51 17.99
N ASP A 243 0.64 -3.46 18.32
CA ASP A 243 -0.20 -4.65 18.52
C ASP A 243 -1.09 -4.98 17.32
N GLY A 244 -1.28 -4.06 16.36
CA GLY A 244 -2.23 -4.28 15.29
C GLY A 244 -2.56 -3.08 14.43
N LEU A 245 -3.61 -3.26 13.62
CA LEU A 245 -4.26 -2.20 12.87
C LEU A 245 -5.51 -1.73 13.61
N LEU A 246 -5.71 -0.44 13.65
CA LEU A 246 -6.90 0.22 14.19
C LEU A 246 -7.63 0.92 13.07
N PHE A 247 -8.93 0.69 12.95
CA PHE A 247 -9.80 1.29 11.95
C PHE A 247 -10.74 2.28 12.61
N PHE A 248 -10.91 3.42 12.01
CA PHE A 248 -11.82 4.48 12.52
C PHE A 248 -12.27 5.37 11.36
N ASN A 249 -13.26 6.20 11.62
CA ASN A 249 -13.73 7.15 10.62
C ASN A 249 -13.30 8.59 10.94
N THR A 250 -13.53 9.50 10.01
CA THR A 250 -13.20 10.92 10.18
C THR A 250 -13.93 11.60 11.33
N ALA A 251 -15.06 11.04 11.80
CA ALA A 251 -15.74 11.55 13.00
C ALA A 251 -15.13 11.05 14.32
N GLY A 252 -14.06 10.24 14.26
CA GLY A 252 -13.42 9.64 15.43
C GLY A 252 -14.11 8.40 15.97
N ASN A 253 -15.10 7.84 15.27
CA ASN A 253 -15.78 6.62 15.71
C ASN A 253 -14.92 5.40 15.40
N ASP A 254 -14.84 4.49 16.36
CA ASP A 254 -14.19 3.19 16.21
C ASP A 254 -14.83 2.39 15.06
N GLY A 255 -13.99 1.87 14.19
CA GLY A 255 -14.34 1.04 13.05
C GLY A 255 -13.87 -0.43 13.20
N GLY A 256 -13.29 -0.79 14.35
CA GLY A 256 -12.75 -2.11 14.64
C GLY A 256 -11.22 -2.19 14.56
N SER A 257 -10.69 -3.39 14.74
CA SER A 257 -9.24 -3.61 14.78
C SER A 257 -8.84 -4.97 14.25
N TYR A 258 -7.57 -5.12 13.88
CA TYR A 258 -6.94 -6.40 13.56
C TYR A 258 -5.68 -6.56 14.42
N SER A 259 -5.64 -7.58 15.29
CA SER A 259 -4.49 -7.84 16.14
C SER A 259 -3.43 -8.67 15.41
N PHE A 260 -2.16 -8.32 15.59
CA PHE A 260 -1.03 -9.11 15.08
C PHE A 260 -0.83 -10.42 15.87
N ALA A 261 -1.52 -10.58 17.01
CA ALA A 261 -1.47 -11.78 17.87
C ALA A 261 -0.03 -12.20 18.25
N GLY A 262 0.84 -11.22 18.48
CA GLY A 262 2.24 -11.43 18.82
C GLY A 262 3.18 -11.70 17.63
N ALA A 263 2.68 -11.66 16.40
CA ALA A 263 3.52 -11.69 15.22
C ALA A 263 4.18 -10.32 14.97
N PHE A 264 5.29 -10.31 14.25
CA PHE A 264 6.05 -9.10 13.93
C PHE A 264 5.62 -8.54 12.59
N LEU A 265 5.31 -7.25 12.56
CA LEU A 265 5.05 -6.51 11.33
C LEU A 265 6.37 -6.25 10.60
N SER A 266 6.50 -6.77 9.39
CA SER A 266 7.70 -6.60 8.56
C SER A 266 7.60 -5.43 7.61
N CYS A 267 6.48 -5.31 6.90
CA CYS A 267 6.18 -4.20 6.00
C CYS A 267 4.67 -4.08 5.78
N TYR A 268 4.22 -2.91 5.35
CA TYR A 268 2.80 -2.63 5.11
C TYR A 268 2.61 -1.56 4.01
N SER A 269 1.37 -1.44 3.55
CA SER A 269 0.89 -0.37 2.67
C SER A 269 -0.59 -0.11 2.93
N PHE A 270 -0.98 1.15 2.98
CA PHE A 270 -2.38 1.59 3.11
C PHE A 270 -3.03 1.98 1.78
N ALA A 271 -2.26 1.96 0.68
CA ALA A 271 -2.70 2.43 -0.64
C ALA A 271 -3.66 1.48 -1.37
N GLY A 272 -4.35 0.58 -0.64
CA GLY A 272 -5.38 -0.29 -1.18
C GLY A 272 -6.75 0.40 -1.27
N ASP A 273 -7.57 -0.03 -2.21
CA ASP A 273 -8.96 0.44 -2.34
C ASP A 273 -9.83 -0.15 -1.21
N GLY A 274 -9.88 0.55 -0.08
CA GLY A 274 -10.63 0.16 1.11
C GLY A 274 -9.97 -0.89 2.02
N PHE A 275 -8.70 -1.23 1.83
CA PHE A 275 -7.97 -2.20 2.64
C PHE A 275 -6.52 -1.79 2.91
N ALA A 276 -5.97 -2.28 4.01
CA ALA A 276 -4.54 -2.25 4.29
C ALA A 276 -3.90 -3.60 3.93
N THR A 277 -2.66 -3.58 3.45
CA THR A 277 -1.87 -4.78 3.21
C THR A 277 -0.67 -4.80 4.14
N LEU A 278 -0.40 -5.95 4.76
CA LEU A 278 0.69 -6.10 5.72
C LEU A 278 1.33 -7.48 5.59
N MET A 279 2.61 -7.57 5.95
CA MET A 279 3.32 -8.83 6.12
C MET A 279 3.63 -9.05 7.59
N LEU A 280 3.17 -10.17 8.11
CA LEU A 280 3.46 -10.64 9.47
C LEU A 280 4.40 -11.84 9.44
N SER A 281 5.40 -11.85 10.31
CA SER A 281 6.32 -12.96 10.52
C SER A 281 6.29 -13.42 11.97
N GLN A 282 6.65 -14.68 12.22
CA GLN A 282 6.67 -15.25 13.58
C GLN A 282 7.92 -14.86 14.37
N SER A 283 8.95 -14.34 13.71
CA SER A 283 10.15 -13.80 14.35
C SER A 283 10.80 -12.74 13.49
N LEU A 284 11.56 -11.82 14.09
CA LEU A 284 12.30 -10.76 13.40
C LEU A 284 13.37 -11.29 12.42
N SER A 285 13.83 -12.52 12.62
CA SER A 285 14.85 -13.15 11.76
C SER A 285 14.25 -14.08 10.69
N SER A 286 12.93 -14.24 10.68
CA SER A 286 12.26 -15.11 9.69
C SER A 286 12.13 -14.41 8.35
N SER A 287 12.55 -15.07 7.28
CA SER A 287 12.24 -14.66 5.91
C SER A 287 10.82 -15.07 5.50
N ALA A 288 10.26 -16.11 6.14
CA ALA A 288 8.90 -16.57 5.89
C ALA A 288 7.88 -15.75 6.67
N GLY A 289 6.72 -15.57 6.08
CA GLY A 289 5.63 -14.85 6.73
C GLY A 289 4.31 -14.99 5.99
N THR A 290 3.33 -14.25 6.46
CA THR A 290 2.00 -14.18 5.87
C THR A 290 1.73 -12.76 5.41
N VAL A 291 1.47 -12.58 4.13
CA VAL A 291 0.93 -11.34 3.58
C VAL A 291 -0.58 -11.38 3.70
N LEU A 292 -1.16 -10.35 4.30
CA LEU A 292 -2.58 -10.22 4.55
C LEU A 292 -3.10 -8.93 3.90
N THR A 293 -4.31 -8.99 3.38
CA THR A 293 -5.12 -7.79 3.13
C THR A 293 -6.24 -7.73 4.15
N VAL A 294 -6.36 -6.60 4.81
CA VAL A 294 -7.31 -6.38 5.90
C VAL A 294 -8.21 -5.20 5.55
N GLY A 295 -9.49 -5.47 5.42
CA GLY A 295 -10.50 -4.46 5.13
C GLY A 295 -10.87 -3.63 6.35
N TYR A 296 -11.56 -2.52 6.10
CA TYR A 296 -12.14 -1.72 7.16
C TYR A 296 -13.01 -2.58 8.09
N GLY A 297 -12.78 -2.48 9.39
CA GLY A 297 -13.43 -3.34 10.39
C GLY A 297 -12.54 -4.51 10.86
N GLY A 298 -11.34 -4.67 10.31
CA GLY A 298 -10.38 -5.68 10.77
C GLY A 298 -10.58 -7.08 10.18
N SER A 299 -11.44 -7.24 9.17
CA SER A 299 -11.64 -8.52 8.52
C SER A 299 -10.52 -8.81 7.51
N VAL A 300 -9.93 -10.01 7.58
CA VAL A 300 -8.97 -10.47 6.57
C VAL A 300 -9.73 -10.76 5.27
N THR A 301 -9.35 -10.06 4.20
CA THR A 301 -9.97 -10.17 2.87
C THR A 301 -9.10 -10.93 1.88
N GLY A 302 -7.81 -11.14 2.18
CA GLY A 302 -6.89 -11.95 1.40
C GLY A 302 -5.71 -12.41 2.23
N GLN A 303 -5.13 -13.55 1.85
CA GLN A 303 -3.98 -14.12 2.55
C GLN A 303 -3.08 -14.86 1.57
N LEU A 304 -1.76 -14.67 1.73
CA LEU A 304 -0.71 -15.34 0.99
C LEU A 304 0.41 -15.75 1.95
N LEU A 305 0.76 -17.03 1.97
CA LEU A 305 1.95 -17.51 2.66
C LEU A 305 3.17 -17.31 1.74
N THR A 306 4.25 -16.78 2.28
CA THR A 306 5.52 -16.66 1.57
C THR A 306 6.66 -17.25 2.40
N GLU A 307 7.54 -17.98 1.72
CA GLU A 307 8.79 -18.53 2.30
C GLU A 307 9.96 -17.56 2.12
N GLU A 308 9.79 -16.56 1.22
CA GLU A 308 10.79 -15.56 0.92
C GLU A 308 10.50 -14.25 1.67
N SER A 309 11.57 -13.52 1.99
CA SER A 309 11.49 -12.22 2.64
C SER A 309 10.93 -11.18 1.68
N VAL A 310 9.73 -10.67 1.98
CA VAL A 310 9.16 -9.52 1.29
C VAL A 310 9.82 -8.25 1.82
N GLN A 311 10.56 -7.58 0.97
CA GLN A 311 11.28 -6.36 1.35
C GLN A 311 10.40 -5.10 1.31
N LYS A 312 9.39 -5.09 0.42
CA LYS A 312 8.45 -3.97 0.28
C LYS A 312 7.13 -4.47 -0.26
N ILE A 313 6.06 -3.92 0.26
CA ILE A 313 4.71 -4.02 -0.30
C ILE A 313 4.40 -2.68 -0.97
N SER A 314 3.91 -2.71 -2.19
CA SER A 314 3.35 -1.56 -2.88
C SER A 314 1.96 -1.95 -3.37
N VAL A 315 0.97 -1.10 -3.11
CA VAL A 315 -0.42 -1.38 -3.50
C VAL A 315 -0.90 -0.24 -4.37
N ARG A 316 -1.66 -0.58 -5.38
CA ARG A 316 -2.41 0.38 -6.19
C ARG A 316 -3.78 -0.22 -6.51
N GLU A 317 -4.84 0.47 -6.13
CA GLU A 317 -6.20 -0.05 -6.24
C GLU A 317 -6.32 -1.46 -5.61
N LYS A 318 -6.56 -2.49 -6.42
CA LYS A 318 -6.68 -3.90 -5.99
C LYS A 318 -5.41 -4.73 -6.27
N GLN A 319 -4.38 -4.13 -6.85
CA GLN A 319 -3.13 -4.80 -7.15
C GLN A 319 -2.15 -4.65 -5.99
N VAL A 320 -1.61 -5.77 -5.54
CA VAL A 320 -0.61 -5.87 -4.48
C VAL A 320 0.68 -6.36 -5.11
N MET A 321 1.69 -5.51 -5.18
CA MET A 321 3.02 -5.88 -5.62
C MET A 321 3.89 -6.19 -4.40
N LEU A 322 4.44 -7.38 -4.39
CA LEU A 322 5.43 -7.83 -3.41
C LEU A 322 6.82 -7.80 -4.04
N ARG A 323 7.73 -7.04 -3.44
CA ARG A 323 9.13 -7.00 -3.86
C ARG A 323 9.96 -7.90 -2.95
N TYR A 324 10.65 -8.84 -3.54
CA TYR A 324 11.65 -9.72 -2.95
C TYR A 324 13.07 -9.15 -3.15
N SER A 325 14.10 -9.91 -2.87
CA SER A 325 15.51 -9.46 -3.03
C SER A 325 15.90 -9.25 -4.48
N ASP A 326 15.42 -10.08 -5.39
CA ASP A 326 15.82 -10.17 -6.80
C ASP A 326 14.64 -10.22 -7.78
N SER A 327 13.41 -10.22 -7.26
CA SER A 327 12.19 -10.38 -8.04
C SER A 327 11.04 -9.57 -7.46
N ALA A 328 9.96 -9.45 -8.21
CA ALA A 328 8.70 -8.93 -7.74
C ALA A 328 7.53 -9.74 -8.34
N ALA A 329 6.45 -9.87 -7.58
CA ALA A 329 5.22 -10.51 -8.02
C ALA A 329 4.03 -9.58 -7.78
N ILE A 330 3.05 -9.62 -8.68
CA ILE A 330 1.81 -8.87 -8.57
C ILE A 330 0.67 -9.84 -8.32
N TYR A 331 -0.14 -9.51 -7.33
CA TYR A 331 -1.35 -10.24 -6.96
C TYR A 331 -2.54 -9.30 -7.08
N THR A 332 -3.68 -9.82 -7.49
CA THR A 332 -4.93 -9.06 -7.49
C THR A 332 -5.80 -9.56 -6.36
N GLN A 333 -6.29 -8.65 -5.52
CA GLN A 333 -7.24 -9.00 -4.48
C GLN A 333 -8.56 -9.43 -5.12
N ALA A 334 -9.02 -10.64 -4.81
CA ALA A 334 -10.35 -11.08 -5.18
C ALA A 334 -11.40 -10.35 -4.33
N LEU A 335 -12.51 -10.02 -4.95
CA LEU A 335 -13.69 -9.44 -4.27
C LEU A 335 -14.38 -10.48 -3.40
#